data_ab9918a6ee66b55a69505f0641994903
#
_entry.id   ab9918a6ee66b55a69505f0641994903
#
_cell.length_a   1.000
_cell.length_b   1.000
_cell.length_c   1.000
_cell.angle_alpha   90.00
_cell.angle_beta   90.00
_cell.angle_gamma   90.00
#
_symmetry.space_group_name_H-M   'P 1'
#
loop_
_entity.id
_entity.type
_entity.pdbx_description
1 polymer ?
#
loop_
_entity_poly.entity_id
_entity_poly.type
_entity_poly.pdbx_seq_one_letter_code
_entity_poly.pdbx_strand_id
1 'polypeptide(L)'
;MKHIAFSFILTALLLCSCGTNTTKTEITAEMAYEGVSNYCHSAYDWSVAKENPSIMYVQMGEDTDSVYLVVFRSYTGAFVNFYVDKTSGTTRMEEYVPTLDVRNEAGTIDIFDYLKKEN
;
A
#
# COMPACT_ATOMS: atom_id res chain seq x y z
N MET A 1 -45.60 -20.28 -19.92
CA MET A 1 -45.01 -20.02 -20.05
C MET A 1 -44.31 -19.40 -19.78
N LYS A 2 -44.22 -19.41 -19.61
CA LYS A 2 -43.40 -18.93 -19.57
C LYS A 2 -42.44 -18.47 -19.10
N HIS A 3 -42.46 -18.63 -19.03
CA HIS A 3 -41.46 -18.24 -18.87
C HIS A 3 -40.50 -17.82 -18.59
N ILE A 4 -40.78 -18.18 -18.66
CA ILE A 4 -39.82 -17.89 -18.66
C ILE A 4 -38.97 -17.25 -18.42
N ALA A 5 -39.30 -17.47 -18.45
CA ALA A 5 -38.33 -16.90 -18.50
C ALA A 5 -37.52 -16.35 -18.03
N PHE A 6 -37.61 -16.57 -17.95
CA PHE A 6 -36.65 -16.10 -17.69
C PHE A 6 -35.78 -15.65 -17.32
N SER A 7 -36.16 -16.04 -17.39
CA SER A 7 -35.24 -15.70 -17.32
C SER A 7 -34.39 -15.23 -17.04
N PHE A 8 -34.37 -15.40 -17.15
CA PHE A 8 -33.34 -14.98 -17.12
C PHE A 8 -32.56 -14.40 -16.74
N ILE A 9 -32.84 -14.64 -16.70
CA ILE A 9 -32.06 -14.15 -16.64
C ILE A 9 -31.32 -13.71 -16.19
N LEU A 10 -31.48 -14.02 -16.12
CA LEU A 10 -30.62 -13.66 -15.94
C LEU A 10 -29.79 -13.22 -15.68
N THR A 11 -29.97 -13.56 -15.71
CA THR A 11 -29.06 -13.23 -15.71
C THR A 11 -28.28 -12.61 -15.46
N ALA A 12 -28.53 -12.86 -15.48
CA ALA A 12 -27.64 -12.35 -15.47
C ALA A 12 -27.02 -11.78 -15.04
N LEU A 13 -27.17 -12.06 -14.94
CA LEU A 13 -26.40 -11.60 -14.73
C LEU A 13 -25.63 -11.18 -14.33
N LEU A 14 -25.79 -11.46 -14.28
CA LEU A 14 -24.92 -11.16 -14.15
C LEU A 14 -24.10 -10.70 -14.01
N LEU A 15 -24.09 -10.92 -14.07
CA LEU A 15 -23.17 -10.55 -14.14
C LEU A 15 -22.45 -9.92 -13.95
N CYS A 16 -22.57 -10.09 -13.97
CA CYS A 16 -21.76 -9.54 -13.94
C CYS A 16 -21.09 -9.07 -13.71
N SER A 17 -21.22 -9.19 -13.62
CA SER A 17 -20.48 -8.82 -13.54
C SER A 17 -19.72 -8.47 -13.34
N CYS A 18 -19.77 -8.65 -13.43
CA CYS A 18 -18.96 -8.40 -13.40
C CYS A 18 -18.23 -7.94 -13.39
N GLY A 19 -18.10 -7.88 -13.41
CA GLY A 19 -17.32 -7.55 -13.56
C GLY A 19 -16.72 -6.95 -13.31
N THR A 20 -16.77 -6.92 -13.32
CA THR A 20 -16.23 -6.50 -13.23
C THR A 20 -15.60 -6.15 -12.77
N ASN A 21 -15.56 -6.22 -12.76
CA ASN A 21 -14.89 -5.97 -12.43
C ASN A 21 -14.02 -5.75 -12.11
N THR A 22 -14.12 -5.82 -12.07
CA THR A 22 -13.37 -5.72 -11.97
C THR A 22 -12.35 -5.43 -11.90
N THR A 23 -12.34 -5.49 -11.60
CA THR A 23 -11.18 -4.92 -12.02
C THR A 23 -10.33 -4.19 -11.03
N LYS A 24 -10.88 -3.70 -10.01
CA LYS A 24 -10.11 -3.06 -8.98
C LYS A 24 -9.57 -4.09 -8.05
N THR A 25 -8.25 -4.19 -8.02
CA THR A 25 -7.59 -5.07 -7.07
C THR A 25 -7.62 -4.40 -5.71
N GLU A 26 -8.16 -5.09 -4.74
CA GLU A 26 -8.16 -4.59 -3.39
C GLU A 26 -6.75 -4.66 -2.83
N ILE A 27 -6.33 -3.58 -2.16
CA ILE A 27 -4.98 -3.50 -1.63
C ILE A 27 -4.94 -4.23 -0.29
N THR A 28 -4.00 -5.15 -0.16
CA THR A 28 -3.82 -5.92 1.06
C THR A 28 -2.68 -5.33 1.88
N ALA A 29 -2.61 -5.74 3.15
CA ALA A 29 -1.50 -5.31 3.99
C ALA A 29 -0.17 -5.75 3.42
N GLU A 30 -0.12 -6.93 2.82
CA GLU A 30 1.12 -7.43 2.21
C GLU A 30 1.53 -6.56 1.04
N MET A 31 0.57 -6.13 0.22
CA MET A 31 0.87 -5.25 -0.89
C MET A 31 1.40 -3.92 -0.41
N ALA A 32 0.80 -3.38 0.64
CA ALA A 32 1.26 -2.12 1.19
C ALA A 32 2.70 -2.26 1.70
N TYR A 33 2.97 -3.34 2.42
CA TYR A 33 4.31 -3.57 2.95
C TYR A 33 5.32 -3.73 1.81
N GLU A 34 4.98 -4.53 0.82
CA GLU A 34 5.89 -4.80 -0.30
C GLU A 34 6.18 -3.52 -1.07
N GLY A 35 5.15 -2.75 -1.38
CA GLY A 35 5.33 -1.53 -2.14
C GLY A 35 6.18 -0.51 -1.42
N VAL A 36 5.91 -0.31 -0.12
CA VAL A 36 6.70 0.64 0.67
C VAL A 36 8.12 0.15 0.80
N SER A 37 8.31 -1.15 1.03
CA SER A 37 9.64 -1.71 1.16
C SER A 37 10.44 -1.51 -0.13
N ASN A 38 9.81 -1.77 -1.28
CA ASN A 38 10.47 -1.57 -2.57
C ASN A 38 10.83 -0.11 -2.79
N TYR A 39 9.91 0.79 -2.43
CA TYR A 39 10.19 2.22 -2.54
C TYR A 39 11.40 2.58 -1.70
N CYS A 40 11.43 2.14 -0.45
CA CYS A 40 12.51 2.49 0.46
C CYS A 40 13.84 1.93 -0.01
N HIS A 41 13.84 0.73 -0.59
CA HIS A 41 15.07 0.16 -1.10
C HIS A 41 15.58 0.89 -2.33
N SER A 42 14.69 1.55 -3.07
CA SER A 42 15.13 2.33 -4.23
C SER A 42 15.51 3.75 -3.86
N ALA A 43 14.91 4.30 -2.80
CA ALA A 43 15.08 5.71 -2.46
C ALA A 43 16.18 5.98 -1.44
N TYR A 44 16.56 4.97 -0.66
CA TYR A 44 17.53 5.14 0.43
C TYR A 44 18.68 4.18 0.27
N ASP A 45 19.83 4.58 0.85
CA ASP A 45 21.05 3.77 0.81
C ASP A 45 21.06 2.82 2.01
N TRP A 46 20.91 1.53 1.73
CA TRP A 46 20.84 0.52 2.77
C TRP A 46 22.20 -0.06 3.13
N SER A 47 23.27 0.37 2.43
CA SER A 47 24.59 -0.17 2.71
C SER A 47 25.04 0.16 4.13
N VAL A 48 24.55 1.28 4.69
CA VAL A 48 24.90 1.68 6.04
C VAL A 48 24.35 0.73 7.09
N ALA A 49 23.37 -0.08 6.74
CA ALA A 49 22.75 -1.03 7.67
C ALA A 49 23.31 -2.44 7.52
N LYS A 50 24.29 -2.65 6.66
CA LYS A 50 24.79 -4.00 6.41
C LYS A 50 25.31 -4.67 7.65
N GLU A 51 26.03 -3.93 8.47
CA GLU A 51 26.63 -4.48 9.67
C GLU A 51 25.78 -4.33 10.90
N ASN A 52 24.69 -3.55 10.77
CA ASN A 52 23.77 -3.35 11.87
C ASN A 52 22.36 -3.22 11.31
N PRO A 53 21.75 -4.35 10.92
CA PRO A 53 20.45 -4.28 10.23
C PRO A 53 19.34 -3.67 11.06
N SER A 54 19.49 -3.61 12.37
CA SER A 54 18.41 -3.10 13.22
C SER A 54 18.25 -1.59 13.14
N ILE A 55 19.19 -0.87 12.51
CA ILE A 55 19.08 0.58 12.44
C ILE A 55 18.21 1.06 11.29
N MET A 56 17.94 0.20 10.31
CA MET A 56 17.04 0.54 9.21
C MET A 56 16.07 -0.61 9.00
N TYR A 57 14.79 -0.31 8.93
CA TYR A 57 13.80 -1.36 8.72
C TYR A 57 12.48 -0.78 8.24
N VAL A 58 11.67 -1.65 7.67
CA VAL A 58 10.30 -1.35 7.30
C VAL A 58 9.40 -2.29 8.11
N GLN A 59 8.38 -1.74 8.73
CA GLN A 59 7.46 -2.57 9.51
C GLN A 59 6.05 -2.02 9.40
N MET A 60 5.09 -2.90 9.63
CA MET A 60 3.70 -2.47 9.66
C MET A 60 3.42 -1.72 10.94
N GLY A 61 2.66 -0.63 10.82
CA GLY A 61 2.12 0.07 11.96
C GLY A 61 0.65 -0.24 12.11
N GLU A 62 -0.03 0.57 12.89
CA GLU A 62 -1.47 0.43 13.11
C GLU A 62 -2.22 0.90 11.88
N ASP A 63 -3.14 0.06 11.38
CA ASP A 63 -3.96 0.49 10.26
C ASP A 63 -5.30 1.01 10.75
N THR A 64 -5.97 1.74 9.88
CA THR A 64 -7.32 2.21 10.13
C THR A 64 -8.25 1.57 9.10
N ASP A 65 -9.51 1.95 9.12
CA ASP A 65 -10.46 1.44 8.14
C ASP A 65 -10.07 1.81 6.72
N SER A 66 -9.40 2.94 6.54
CA SER A 66 -9.14 3.48 5.20
C SER A 66 -7.68 3.42 4.78
N VAL A 67 -6.73 3.26 5.71
CA VAL A 67 -5.31 3.24 5.33
C VAL A 67 -4.56 2.15 6.07
N TYR A 68 -3.53 1.63 5.41
CA TYR A 68 -2.49 0.85 6.07
C TYR A 68 -1.35 1.79 6.42
N LEU A 69 -0.84 1.69 7.63
CA LEU A 69 0.34 2.44 8.02
C LEU A 69 1.55 1.52 7.92
N VAL A 70 2.54 1.95 7.14
CA VAL A 70 3.82 1.25 7.04
C VAL A 70 4.89 2.23 7.46
N VAL A 71 5.78 1.81 8.33
CA VAL A 71 6.77 2.69 8.94
C VAL A 71 8.15 2.28 8.51
N PHE A 72 8.92 3.25 8.00
CA PHE A 72 10.33 3.05 7.67
C PHE A 72 11.17 3.82 8.67
N ARG A 73 12.15 3.14 9.27
CA ARG A 73 13.13 3.80 10.11
C ARG A 73 14.41 3.99 9.31
N SER A 74 14.82 5.25 9.16
CA SER A 74 16.05 5.57 8.47
C SER A 74 17.24 5.42 9.41
N TYR A 75 18.43 5.41 8.85
CA TYR A 75 19.63 5.20 9.67
C TYR A 75 19.88 6.34 10.66
N THR A 76 19.32 7.51 10.41
CA THR A 76 19.44 8.62 11.35
C THR A 76 18.50 8.52 12.53
N GLY A 77 17.55 7.58 12.48
CA GLY A 77 16.55 7.44 13.53
C GLY A 77 15.27 8.19 13.23
N ALA A 78 15.22 8.93 12.14
CA ALA A 78 13.98 9.53 11.69
C ALA A 78 13.10 8.45 11.08
N PHE A 79 11.79 8.60 11.23
CA PHE A 79 10.83 7.68 10.65
C PHE A 79 10.16 8.33 9.46
N VAL A 80 9.75 7.50 8.50
CA VAL A 80 8.85 7.94 7.44
C VAL A 80 7.62 7.08 7.56
N ASN A 81 6.49 7.71 7.79
CA ASN A 81 5.22 7.04 7.91
C ASN A 81 4.54 7.06 6.54
N PHE A 82 4.17 5.87 6.06
CA PHE A 82 3.52 5.72 4.77
C PHE A 82 2.07 5.34 5.01
N TYR A 83 1.17 6.25 4.64
CA TYR A 83 -0.27 6.03 4.80
C TYR A 83 -0.83 5.59 3.46
N VAL A 84 -1.02 4.28 3.31
CA VAL A 84 -1.42 3.67 2.04
C VAL A 84 -2.94 3.58 2.01
N ASP A 85 -3.56 4.31 1.09
CA ASP A 85 -5.02 4.29 0.94
C ASP A 85 -5.45 2.91 0.46
N LYS A 86 -6.34 2.27 1.20
CA LYS A 86 -6.75 0.89 0.92
C LYS A 86 -7.54 0.76 -0.39
N THR A 87 -8.11 1.85 -0.84
CA THR A 87 -8.93 1.84 -2.05
C THR A 87 -8.11 2.20 -3.29
N SER A 88 -7.34 3.29 -3.22
CA SER A 88 -6.67 3.82 -4.40
C SER A 88 -5.20 3.45 -4.48
N GLY A 89 -4.57 3.11 -3.36
CA GLY A 89 -3.12 2.90 -3.34
C GLY A 89 -2.32 4.16 -3.27
N THR A 90 -2.98 5.32 -3.25
CA THR A 90 -2.27 6.58 -3.04
C THR A 90 -1.63 6.55 -1.66
N THR A 91 -0.36 6.85 -1.59
CA THR A 91 0.41 6.70 -0.36
C THR A 91 1.02 8.04 0.02
N ARG A 92 0.56 8.57 1.14
CA ARG A 92 1.07 9.83 1.68
C ARG A 92 2.24 9.53 2.59
N MET A 93 3.29 10.31 2.46
CA MET A 93 4.50 10.13 3.28
C MET A 93 4.64 11.28 4.26
N GLU A 94 4.96 10.93 5.49
CA GLU A 94 5.17 11.90 6.55
C GLU A 94 6.47 11.57 7.26
N GLU A 95 7.39 12.52 7.29
CA GLU A 95 8.65 12.35 8.01
C GLU A 95 8.44 12.73 9.47
N TYR A 96 8.90 11.88 10.38
CA TYR A 96 8.75 12.12 11.80
C TYR A 96 10.09 11.96 12.47
N VAL A 97 10.52 13.00 13.19
CA VAL A 97 11.77 13.01 13.94
C VAL A 97 11.42 12.97 15.43
N PRO A 98 11.50 11.78 16.06
CA PRO A 98 11.00 11.63 17.45
C PRO A 98 11.71 12.53 18.46
N THR A 99 13.02 12.69 18.32
CA THR A 99 13.79 13.48 19.29
C THR A 99 13.38 14.93 19.30
N LEU A 100 12.86 15.44 18.19
CA LEU A 100 12.44 16.82 18.06
C LEU A 100 10.92 16.95 18.06
N ASP A 101 10.22 15.83 17.99
CA ASP A 101 8.77 15.79 17.87
C ASP A 101 8.28 16.65 16.71
N VAL A 102 8.95 16.50 15.56
CA VAL A 102 8.66 17.29 14.36
C VAL A 102 8.13 16.36 13.29
N ARG A 103 7.04 16.78 12.63
CA ARG A 103 6.43 16.04 11.53
C ARG A 103 6.32 16.93 10.32
N ASN A 104 6.71 16.40 9.17
CA ASN A 104 6.67 17.13 7.91
C ASN A 104 6.14 16.26 6.81
N GLU A 105 5.35 16.86 5.92
CA GLU A 105 4.91 16.15 4.73
C GLU A 105 6.10 15.89 3.83
N ALA A 106 6.20 14.66 3.34
CA ALA A 106 7.35 14.25 2.54
C ALA A 106 6.93 13.82 1.13
N GLY A 107 5.67 14.02 0.76
CA GLY A 107 5.22 13.74 -0.60
C GLY A 107 4.20 12.62 -0.68
N THR A 108 3.91 12.22 -1.90
CA THR A 108 2.90 11.21 -2.18
C THR A 108 3.42 10.33 -3.31
N ILE A 109 3.17 9.02 -3.19
CA ILE A 109 3.48 8.08 -4.25
C ILE A 109 2.26 7.20 -4.50
N ASP A 110 2.30 6.47 -5.60
CA ASP A 110 1.30 5.46 -5.91
C ASP A 110 1.93 4.11 -5.62
N ILE A 111 1.34 3.37 -4.68
CA ILE A 111 1.93 2.10 -4.23
C ILE A 111 2.08 1.12 -5.38
N PHE A 112 1.19 1.19 -6.37
CA PHE A 112 1.25 0.26 -7.50
C PHE A 112 2.50 0.45 -8.34
N ASP A 113 3.13 1.63 -8.30
CA ASP A 113 4.37 1.86 -9.03
C ASP A 113 5.53 1.05 -8.45
N TYR A 114 5.38 0.55 -7.24
CA TYR A 114 6.45 -0.14 -6.53
C TYR A 114 6.15 -1.60 -6.27
N LEU A 115 5.03 -2.09 -6.79
CA LEU A 115 4.72 -3.50 -6.70
C LEU A 115 5.30 -4.21 -7.91
N LYS A 116 5.65 -5.49 -7.71
CA LYS A 116 6.16 -6.28 -8.80
C LYS A 116 5.10 -6.46 -9.85
N LYS A 117 5.47 -6.24 -11.08
CA LYS A 117 4.57 -6.48 -12.19
C LYS A 117 4.74 -7.90 -12.66
N GLU A 118 3.62 -8.54 -12.88
CA GLU A 118 3.64 -9.89 -13.46
C GLU A 118 3.61 -9.79 -14.95
N ASN A 119 4.44 -10.59 -15.60
CA ASN A 119 4.51 -10.59 -17.04
C ASN A 119 3.98 -11.88 -17.59
#